data_e53c72f6a320b01bc87aee6daebd7336
#
_entry.id   e53c72f6a320b01bc87aee6daebd7336
#
_cell.length_a   1.000
_cell.length_b   1.000
_cell.length_c   1.000
_cell.angle_alpha   90.00
_cell.angle_beta   90.00
_cell.angle_gamma   90.00
#
_symmetry.space_group_name_H-M   'P 1'
#
loop_
_entity.id
_entity.type
_entity.pdbx_description
1 polymer ?
#
loop_
_entity_poly.entity_id
_entity_poly.type
_entity_poly.pdbx_seq_one_letter_code
_entity_poly.pdbx_strand_id
1 'polypeptide(L)' 'MVNDVAIVQLTLRAANHRQQALRTRRLAEQINDALAHHQLLQYAAELERQADDFEVEAAVLKELKEEDARAA' A
#
# COMPACT_ATOMS: atom_id res chain seq x y z
N MET A 1 1.73 -10.92 -21.36
CA MET A 1 1.41 -9.49 -21.60
C MET A 1 1.00 -8.83 -20.30
N VAL A 2 1.60 -7.69 -19.97
CA VAL A 2 1.29 -6.97 -18.72
C VAL A 2 0.03 -6.14 -18.92
N ASN A 3 -0.89 -6.24 -17.95
CA ASN A 3 -2.18 -5.59 -18.00
C ASN A 3 -2.17 -4.27 -17.21
N ASP A 4 -2.49 -3.15 -17.87
CA ASP A 4 -2.59 -1.82 -17.24
C ASP A 4 -3.60 -1.82 -16.09
N VAL A 5 -4.67 -2.59 -16.20
CA VAL A 5 -5.69 -2.69 -15.13
C VAL A 5 -5.07 -3.21 -13.85
N ALA A 6 -4.18 -4.21 -13.93
CA ALA A 6 -3.50 -4.75 -12.75
C ALA A 6 -2.62 -3.67 -12.09
N ILE A 7 -1.89 -2.88 -12.88
CA ILE A 7 -1.07 -1.77 -12.36
C ILE A 7 -1.94 -0.75 -11.64
N VAL A 8 -3.05 -0.35 -12.25
CA VAL A 8 -3.99 0.62 -11.66
C VAL A 8 -4.58 0.08 -10.36
N GLN A 9 -5.00 -1.19 -10.35
CA GLN A 9 -5.58 -1.81 -9.15
C GLN A 9 -4.58 -1.85 -7.99
N LEU A 10 -3.33 -2.21 -8.26
CA LEU A 10 -2.28 -2.24 -7.24
C LEU A 10 -2.03 -0.84 -6.67
N THR A 11 -1.97 0.16 -7.54
CA THR A 11 -1.77 1.55 -7.14
C THR A 11 -2.92 2.04 -6.25
N LEU A 12 -4.16 1.69 -6.61
CA LEU A 12 -5.34 2.05 -5.82
C LEU A 12 -5.36 1.35 -4.47
N ARG A 13 -4.99 0.06 -4.43
CA ARG A 13 -4.90 -0.69 -3.17
C ARG A 13 -3.86 -0.07 -2.24
N ALA A 14 -2.70 0.31 -2.78
CA ALA A 14 -1.66 0.99 -2.00
C ALA A 14 -2.20 2.29 -1.41
N ALA A 15 -2.85 3.11 -2.21
CA ALA A 15 -3.42 4.39 -1.75
C ALA A 15 -4.47 4.18 -0.66
N ASN A 16 -5.35 3.18 -0.82
CA ASN A 16 -6.39 2.86 0.16
C ASN A 16 -5.78 2.40 1.49
N HIS A 17 -4.75 1.57 1.43
CA HIS A 17 -4.06 1.10 2.64
C HIS A 17 -3.37 2.25 3.36
N ARG A 18 -2.76 3.18 2.63
CA ARG A 18 -2.13 4.36 3.24
C ARG A 18 -3.16 5.26 3.91
N GLN A 19 -4.33 5.44 3.29
CA GLN A 19 -5.42 6.21 3.92
C GLN A 19 -5.91 5.55 5.20
N GLN A 20 -6.09 4.23 5.19
CA GLN A 20 -6.48 3.49 6.39
C GLN A 20 -5.43 3.61 7.48
N ALA A 21 -4.15 3.57 7.12
CA ALA A 21 -3.06 3.74 8.08
C ALA A 21 -3.12 5.12 8.74
N LEU A 22 -3.35 6.18 7.96
CA LEU A 22 -3.49 7.53 8.50
C LEU A 22 -4.66 7.65 9.47
N ARG A 23 -5.82 7.09 9.12
CA ARG A 23 -6.99 7.07 9.99
C ARG A 23 -6.71 6.33 11.29
N THR A 24 -6.03 5.19 11.18
CA THR A 24 -5.68 4.38 12.34
C THR A 24 -4.71 5.12 13.26
N ARG A 25 -3.72 5.83 12.72
CA ARG A 25 -2.80 6.66 13.51
C ARG A 25 -3.53 7.80 14.22
N ARG A 26 -4.48 8.45 13.55
CA ARG A 26 -5.29 9.51 14.18
C ARG A 26 -6.13 8.96 15.32
N LEU A 27 -6.71 7.78 15.11
CA LEU A 27 -7.48 7.12 16.18
C LEU A 27 -6.58 6.76 17.35
N ALA A 28 -5.37 6.29 17.10
CA ALA A 28 -4.40 5.95 18.13
C ALA A 28 -4.07 7.16 19.02
N GLU A 29 -3.97 8.37 18.42
CA GLU A 29 -3.70 9.60 19.15
C GLU A 29 -4.78 9.93 20.17
N GLN A 30 -6.01 9.47 19.94
CA GLN A 30 -7.17 9.76 20.80
C GLN A 30 -7.39 8.72 21.90
N ILE A 31 -6.62 7.62 21.89
CA ILE A 31 -6.80 6.53 22.81
C ILE A 31 -5.77 6.63 23.94
N ASN A 32 -6.25 6.64 25.18
CA ASN A 32 -5.41 6.75 26.37
C ASN A 32 -4.89 5.40 26.87
N ASP A 33 -5.50 4.30 26.48
CA ASP A 33 -5.06 2.96 26.85
C ASP A 33 -3.77 2.62 26.10
N ALA A 34 -2.69 2.36 26.86
CA ALA A 34 -1.36 2.12 26.28
C ALA A 34 -1.31 0.89 25.37
N LEU A 35 -1.99 -0.18 25.76
CA LEU A 35 -2.01 -1.40 24.95
C LEU A 35 -2.78 -1.20 23.66
N ALA A 36 -3.97 -0.61 23.72
CA ALA A 36 -4.78 -0.34 22.55
C ALA A 36 -4.07 0.63 21.61
N HIS A 37 -3.43 1.68 22.15
CA HIS A 37 -2.63 2.62 21.37
C HIS A 37 -1.53 1.89 20.60
N HIS A 38 -0.78 1.04 21.28
CA HIS A 38 0.30 0.26 20.67
C HIS A 38 -0.22 -0.66 19.56
N GLN A 39 -1.32 -1.36 19.80
CA GLN A 39 -1.92 -2.27 18.83
C GLN A 39 -2.37 -1.52 17.57
N LEU A 40 -2.96 -0.34 17.73
CA LEU A 40 -3.37 0.48 16.58
C LEU A 40 -2.17 0.95 15.77
N LEU A 41 -1.08 1.35 16.42
CA LEU A 41 0.14 1.75 15.72
C LEU A 41 0.76 0.58 14.96
N GLN A 42 0.74 -0.61 15.52
CA GLN A 42 1.21 -1.82 14.83
C GLN A 42 0.34 -2.13 13.61
N TYR A 43 -0.96 -1.99 13.74
CA TYR A 43 -1.87 -2.20 12.61
C TYR A 43 -1.61 -1.18 11.49
N ALA A 44 -1.42 0.09 11.85
CA ALA A 44 -1.10 1.13 10.86
C ALA A 44 0.22 0.82 10.14
N ALA A 45 1.24 0.38 10.87
CA ALA A 45 2.53 0.00 10.29
C ALA A 45 2.38 -1.17 9.31
N GLU A 46 1.54 -2.16 9.64
CA GLU A 46 1.28 -3.29 8.75
C GLU A 46 0.57 -2.85 7.49
N LEU A 47 -0.41 -1.94 7.58
CA LEU A 47 -1.08 -1.38 6.42
C LEU A 47 -0.10 -0.63 5.50
N GLU A 48 0.83 0.11 6.09
CA GLU A 48 1.86 0.83 5.34
C GLU A 48 2.81 -0.14 4.64
N ARG A 49 3.19 -1.23 5.32
CA ARG A 49 4.03 -2.28 4.72
C ARG A 49 3.33 -2.94 3.53
N GLN A 50 2.05 -3.24 3.67
CA GLN A 50 1.26 -3.81 2.58
C GLN A 50 1.17 -2.83 1.39
N ALA A 51 1.02 -1.54 1.67
CA ALA A 51 1.01 -0.52 0.63
C ALA A 51 2.35 -0.49 -0.12
N ASP A 52 3.46 -0.57 0.60
CA ASP A 52 4.79 -0.64 -0.03
C ASP A 52 4.91 -1.86 -0.94
N ASP A 53 4.43 -3.02 -0.51
CA ASP A 53 4.46 -4.25 -1.30
C ASP A 53 3.65 -4.09 -2.60
N PHE A 54 2.46 -3.49 -2.53
CA PHE A 54 1.66 -3.22 -3.72
C PHE A 54 2.36 -2.27 -4.68
N GLU A 55 3.04 -1.25 -4.15
CA GLU A 55 3.76 -0.29 -5.00
C GLU A 55 4.97 -0.93 -5.68
N VAL A 56 5.69 -1.80 -4.98
CA VAL A 56 6.80 -2.55 -5.56
C VAL A 56 6.29 -3.45 -6.69
N GLU A 57 5.20 -4.17 -6.45
CA GLU A 57 4.61 -5.04 -7.46
C GLU A 57 4.15 -4.23 -8.68
N ALA A 58 3.52 -3.09 -8.48
CA ALA A 58 3.12 -2.21 -9.57
C ALA A 58 4.32 -1.71 -10.37
N ALA A 59 5.42 -1.36 -9.69
CA ALA A 59 6.65 -0.91 -10.35
C ALA A 59 7.26 -2.02 -11.20
N VAL A 60 7.28 -3.26 -10.71
CA VAL A 60 7.78 -4.42 -11.46
C VAL A 60 6.93 -4.63 -12.73
N LEU A 61 5.62 -4.56 -12.61
CA LEU A 61 4.73 -4.72 -13.76
C LEU A 61 4.92 -3.61 -14.80
N LYS A 62 5.18 -2.38 -14.36
CA LYS A 62 5.48 -1.28 -15.27
C LYS A 62 6.77 -1.52 -16.04
N GLU A 63 7.81 -2.02 -15.37
CA GLU A 63 9.08 -2.37 -16.01
C GLU A 63 8.89 -3.46 -17.07
N LEU A 64 8.13 -4.50 -16.74
CA LEU A 64 7.84 -5.58 -17.67
C LEU A 64 7.07 -5.07 -18.90
N LYS A 65 6.14 -4.16 -18.69
CA LYS A 65 5.39 -3.53 -19.77
C LYS A 65 6.30 -2.71 -20.68
N GLU A 66 7.24 -1.95 -20.11
CA GLU A 66 8.19 -1.15 -20.87
C GLU A 66 9.14 -2.04 -21.67
N GLU A 67 9.60 -3.16 -21.11
CA GLU A 67 10.43 -4.13 -21.82
C GLU A 67 9.69 -4.76 -22.98
N ASP A 68 8.42 -5.15 -22.79
CA ASP A 68 7.58 -5.69 -23.86
C ASP A 68 7.44 -4.66 -25.01
N ALA A 69 7.24 -3.40 -24.68
CA ALA A 69 7.12 -2.34 -25.67
C ALA A 69 8.43 -2.12 -26.45
N ARG A 70 9.59 -2.27 -25.78
CA ARG A 70 10.90 -2.16 -26.45
C ARG A 70 11.21 -3.37 -27.33
N ALA A 71 10.74 -4.54 -26.91
CA ALA A 71 10.96 -5.78 -27.65
C ALA A 71 10.14 -5.86 -28.94
N ALA A 72 9.07 -5.09 -29.01
CA ALA A 72 8.24 -5.01 -30.20
C ALA A 72 8.82 -4.03 -31.23
#